data_321914fbaf1c6d1800c08161c9a919e2
#
_entry.id   321914fbaf1c6d1800c08161c9a919e2
#
_cell.length_a   1.000
_cell.length_b   1.000
_cell.length_c   1.000
_cell.angle_alpha   90.00
_cell.angle_beta   90.00
_cell.angle_gamma   90.00
#
_symmetry.space_group_name_H-M   'P 1'
#
loop_
_entity.id
_entity.type
_entity.pdbx_description
1 polymer ?
#
loop_
_entity_poly.entity_id
_entity_poly.type
_entity_poly.pdbx_seq_one_letter_code
_entity_poly.pdbx_strand_id
1 'polypeptide(L)'
;MRRFAVGLCGNPADGDDLCQMSLERALANRSKWQEGTRLDSWMYRIMRNLWIDEGRATTRRRETFVDPDAGLSVGSDGAQESAVELSMVDRAMQQLPEEQREAVLLVMVEGYAYKEAAEIVGCPVGTLNSRLVRGRDALLGLLGDTQ
;
A
#
# COMPACT_ATOMS: atom_id res chain seq x y z
N MET A 1 3.55 -10.27 0.22
CA MET A 1 2.25 -9.63 -0.12
C MET A 1 1.58 -8.96 1.06
N ARG A 2 1.59 -9.58 2.22
CA ARG A 2 0.95 -9.00 3.40
C ARG A 2 1.53 -7.64 3.78
N ARG A 3 2.85 -7.50 3.75
CA ARG A 3 3.50 -6.21 4.07
C ARG A 3 3.05 -5.09 3.16
N PHE A 4 2.93 -5.38 1.88
CA PHE A 4 2.46 -4.41 0.89
C PHE A 4 1.00 -4.01 1.18
N ALA A 5 0.15 -4.99 1.45
CA ALA A 5 -1.25 -4.75 1.76
C ALA A 5 -1.42 -3.90 3.02
N VAL A 6 -0.70 -4.24 4.08
CA VAL A 6 -0.72 -3.47 5.34
C VAL A 6 -0.20 -2.05 5.11
N GLY A 7 0.86 -1.92 4.32
CA GLY A 7 1.41 -0.60 3.97
C GLY A 7 0.43 0.27 3.21
N LEU A 8 -0.34 -0.32 2.28
CA LEU A 8 -1.36 0.41 1.53
C LEU A 8 -2.54 0.82 2.42
N CYS A 9 -3.03 -0.10 3.24
CA CYS A 9 -4.24 0.10 4.03
C CYS A 9 -4.00 0.90 5.31
N GLY A 10 -2.79 0.81 5.86
CA GLY A 10 -2.43 1.52 7.08
C GLY A 10 -2.69 0.75 8.37
N ASN A 11 -3.28 -0.45 8.30
CA ASN A 11 -3.50 -1.28 9.46
C ASN A 11 -3.53 -2.77 9.08
N PRO A 12 -3.19 -3.67 10.04
CA PRO A 12 -3.11 -5.10 9.74
C PRO A 12 -4.44 -5.74 9.36
N ALA A 13 -5.54 -5.33 9.96
CA ALA A 13 -6.85 -5.94 9.71
C ALA A 13 -7.28 -5.73 8.27
N ASP A 14 -7.24 -4.49 7.79
CA ASP A 14 -7.59 -4.17 6.40
C ASP A 14 -6.59 -4.77 5.42
N GLY A 15 -5.31 -4.80 5.80
CA GLY A 15 -4.26 -5.42 4.99
C GLY A 15 -4.50 -6.92 4.79
N ASP A 16 -4.87 -7.62 5.85
CA ASP A 16 -5.18 -9.04 5.77
C ASP A 16 -6.42 -9.29 4.90
N ASP A 17 -7.46 -8.45 5.03
CA ASP A 17 -8.65 -8.54 4.20
C ASP A 17 -8.31 -8.30 2.73
N LEU A 18 -7.49 -7.32 2.43
CA LEU A 18 -7.04 -7.03 1.07
C LEU A 18 -6.25 -8.20 0.49
N CYS A 19 -5.36 -8.80 1.27
CA CYS A 19 -4.64 -10.01 0.86
C CYS A 19 -5.59 -11.13 0.50
N GLN A 20 -6.58 -11.38 1.35
CA GLN A 20 -7.56 -12.45 1.15
C GLN A 20 -8.36 -12.21 -0.11
N MET A 21 -8.86 -11.00 -0.30
CA MET A 21 -9.61 -10.63 -1.50
C MET A 21 -8.77 -10.78 -2.76
N SER A 22 -7.49 -10.42 -2.67
CA SER A 22 -6.55 -10.55 -3.79
C SER A 22 -6.33 -12.01 -4.17
N LEU A 23 -6.16 -12.87 -3.18
CA LEU A 23 -5.99 -14.31 -3.41
C LEU A 23 -7.25 -14.91 -4.04
N GLU A 24 -8.42 -14.54 -3.55
CA GLU A 24 -9.70 -15.00 -4.09
C GLU A 24 -9.87 -14.55 -5.55
N ARG A 25 -9.54 -13.29 -5.84
CA ARG A 25 -9.61 -12.75 -7.18
C ARG A 25 -8.61 -13.44 -8.11
N ALA A 26 -7.39 -13.70 -7.63
CA ALA A 26 -6.36 -14.39 -8.40
C ALA A 26 -6.81 -15.81 -8.75
N LEU A 27 -7.37 -16.53 -7.79
CA LEU A 27 -7.88 -17.90 -8.02
C LEU A 27 -9.03 -17.91 -9.03
N ALA A 28 -9.93 -16.94 -8.93
CA ALA A 28 -11.05 -16.82 -9.86
C ALA A 28 -10.60 -16.50 -11.30
N ASN A 29 -9.47 -15.82 -11.44
CA ASN A 29 -8.94 -15.37 -12.73
C ASN A 29 -7.63 -16.06 -13.11
N ARG A 30 -7.35 -17.22 -12.54
CA ARG A 30 -6.08 -17.94 -12.79
C ARG A 30 -5.85 -18.27 -14.25
N SER A 31 -6.91 -18.44 -15.03
CA SER A 31 -6.81 -18.70 -16.46
C SER A 31 -6.30 -17.49 -17.25
N LYS A 32 -6.37 -16.29 -16.67
CA LYS A 32 -5.88 -15.06 -17.30
C LYS A 32 -4.41 -14.84 -17.06
N TRP A 33 -3.82 -15.55 -16.10
CA TRP A 33 -2.39 -15.48 -15.87
C TRP A 33 -1.66 -16.20 -16.99
N GLN A 34 -0.66 -15.54 -17.58
CA GLN A 34 0.12 -16.09 -18.67
C GLN A 34 1.38 -16.77 -18.10
N GLU A 35 1.58 -18.03 -18.50
CA GLU A 35 2.81 -18.75 -18.16
C GLU A 35 4.03 -17.99 -18.72
N GLY A 36 5.09 -17.97 -17.95
CA GLY A 36 6.31 -17.24 -18.31
C GLY A 36 6.36 -15.82 -17.80
N THR A 37 5.25 -15.29 -17.27
CA THR A 37 5.23 -13.98 -16.59
C THR A 37 5.35 -14.18 -15.08
N ARG A 38 5.78 -13.14 -14.37
CA ARG A 38 5.95 -13.24 -12.91
C ARG A 38 4.59 -13.25 -12.23
N LEU A 39 4.34 -14.33 -11.50
CA LEU A 39 3.09 -14.51 -10.77
C LEU A 39 2.92 -13.43 -9.69
N ASP A 40 4.00 -13.12 -8.97
CA ASP A 40 3.95 -12.13 -7.91
C ASP A 40 3.57 -10.74 -8.44
N SER A 41 4.14 -10.30 -9.55
CA SER A 41 3.78 -9.02 -10.18
C SER A 41 2.31 -8.96 -10.56
N TRP A 42 1.79 -10.05 -11.11
CA TRP A 42 0.38 -10.16 -11.46
C TRP A 42 -0.52 -10.05 -10.23
N MET A 43 -0.14 -10.71 -9.14
CA MET A 43 -0.89 -10.64 -7.89
C MET A 43 -0.86 -9.27 -7.25
N TYR A 44 0.28 -8.58 -7.27
CA TYR A 44 0.38 -7.20 -6.78
C TYR A 44 -0.49 -6.25 -7.58
N ARG A 45 -0.58 -6.47 -8.89
CA ARG A 45 -1.47 -5.66 -9.74
C ARG A 45 -2.93 -5.87 -9.35
N ILE A 46 -3.34 -7.11 -9.11
CA ILE A 46 -4.70 -7.43 -8.65
C ILE A 46 -4.97 -6.72 -7.33
N MET A 47 -4.06 -6.84 -6.37
CA MET A 47 -4.18 -6.23 -5.05
C MET A 47 -4.32 -4.71 -5.16
N ARG A 48 -3.47 -4.09 -5.95
CA ARG A 48 -3.50 -2.65 -6.17
C ARG A 48 -4.84 -2.20 -6.74
N ASN A 49 -5.34 -2.92 -7.74
CA ASN A 49 -6.62 -2.58 -8.38
C ASN A 49 -7.78 -2.72 -7.40
N LEU A 50 -7.79 -3.76 -6.60
CA LEU A 50 -8.82 -3.94 -5.56
C LEU A 50 -8.77 -2.83 -4.53
N TRP A 51 -7.56 -2.46 -4.10
CA TRP A 51 -7.39 -1.39 -3.12
C TRP A 51 -7.86 -0.04 -3.65
N ILE A 52 -7.58 0.27 -4.92
CA ILE A 52 -8.06 1.50 -5.55
C ILE A 52 -9.58 1.50 -5.62
N ASP A 53 -10.20 0.38 -6.00
CA ASP A 53 -11.65 0.27 -6.09
C ASP A 53 -12.30 0.41 -4.72
N GLU A 54 -11.75 -0.22 -3.69
CA GLU A 54 -12.23 -0.09 -2.32
C GLU A 54 -12.03 1.34 -1.79
N GLY A 55 -10.91 1.96 -2.11
CA GLY A 55 -10.65 3.34 -1.74
C GLY A 55 -11.68 4.29 -2.31
N ARG A 56 -12.04 4.10 -3.57
CA ARG A 56 -13.09 4.90 -4.22
C ARG A 56 -14.45 4.68 -3.56
N ALA A 57 -14.79 3.43 -3.27
CA ALA A 57 -16.04 3.10 -2.59
C ALA A 57 -16.09 3.70 -1.19
N THR A 58 -15.01 3.62 -0.45
CA THR A 58 -14.90 4.21 0.89
C THR A 58 -15.04 5.73 0.84
N THR A 59 -14.40 6.38 -0.13
CA THR A 59 -14.50 7.82 -0.32
C THR A 59 -15.95 8.23 -0.60
N ARG A 60 -16.64 7.49 -1.46
CA ARG A 60 -18.06 7.74 -1.75
C ARG A 60 -18.92 7.59 -0.50
N ARG A 61 -18.67 6.56 0.30
CA ARG A 61 -19.40 6.35 1.57
C ARG A 61 -19.16 7.49 2.55
N ARG A 62 -17.91 7.97 2.65
CA ARG A 62 -17.56 9.09 3.52
C ARG A 62 -18.23 10.40 3.08
N GLU A 63 -18.36 10.61 1.78
CA GLU A 63 -19.07 11.76 1.25
C GLU A 63 -20.57 11.69 1.55
N THR A 64 -21.13 10.47 1.61
CA THR A 64 -22.56 10.24 1.84
C THR A 64 -22.90 10.16 3.33
N PHE A 65 -22.00 9.61 4.12
CA PHE A 65 -22.18 9.44 5.57
C PHE A 65 -21.04 10.08 6.32
N VAL A 66 -21.26 11.29 6.82
CA VAL A 66 -20.31 11.91 7.74
C VAL A 66 -20.56 11.32 9.12
N ASP A 67 -19.83 10.27 9.45
CA ASP A 67 -19.84 9.71 10.79
C ASP A 67 -18.65 10.30 11.55
N PRO A 68 -18.91 11.17 12.54
CA PRO A 68 -17.84 11.80 13.29
C PRO A 68 -17.02 10.82 14.14
N ASP A 69 -17.52 9.61 14.34
CA ASP A 69 -16.83 8.59 15.12
C ASP A 69 -15.99 7.63 14.27
N ALA A 70 -16.03 7.78 12.95
CA ALA A 70 -15.29 6.90 12.05
C ALA A 70 -13.76 7.05 12.14
N GLY A 71 -13.27 8.02 12.90
CA GLY A 71 -11.84 8.24 13.08
C GLY A 71 -11.26 7.62 14.34
N LEU A 72 -12.08 7.01 15.17
CA LEU A 72 -11.59 6.40 16.39
C LEU A 72 -11.25 4.93 16.19
N SER A 73 -10.19 4.68 15.43
CA SER A 73 -9.57 3.37 15.50
C SER A 73 -8.80 3.34 16.82
N VAL A 74 -9.30 2.56 17.74
CA VAL A 74 -8.58 2.32 18.99
C VAL A 74 -7.33 1.53 18.63
N GLY A 75 -6.18 2.20 18.64
CA GLY A 75 -4.92 1.53 18.48
C GLY A 75 -4.73 0.53 19.60
N SER A 76 -4.27 -0.65 19.27
CA SER A 76 -3.99 -1.67 20.26
C SER A 76 -2.92 -1.16 21.23
N ASP A 77 -3.20 -1.28 22.52
CA ASP A 77 -2.33 -0.80 23.59
C ASP A 77 -1.13 -1.70 23.86
N GLY A 78 -0.80 -2.63 22.97
CA GLY A 78 0.30 -3.54 23.17
C GLY A 78 1.65 -3.02 22.68
N ALA A 79 1.92 -1.73 22.82
CA ALA A 79 3.11 -1.12 22.26
C ALA A 79 4.38 -1.54 23.00
N GLN A 80 5.10 -2.50 22.44
CA GLN A 80 6.50 -2.71 22.78
C GLN A 80 7.34 -1.63 22.07
N GLU A 81 8.52 -1.32 22.56
CA GLU A 81 9.37 -0.27 21.98
C GLU A 81 9.64 -0.46 20.49
N SER A 82 9.84 -1.70 20.04
CA SER A 82 10.01 -2.03 18.62
C SER A 82 8.74 -1.73 17.82
N ALA A 83 7.56 -1.91 18.42
CA ALA A 83 6.29 -1.61 17.79
C ALA A 83 6.09 -0.10 17.68
N VAL A 84 6.62 0.70 18.59
CA VAL A 84 6.55 2.16 18.53
C VAL A 84 7.36 2.69 17.35
N GLU A 85 8.56 2.18 17.10
CA GLU A 85 9.37 2.58 15.96
C GLU A 85 8.70 2.23 14.64
N LEU A 86 8.16 1.00 14.52
CA LEU A 86 7.41 0.57 13.34
C LEU A 86 6.15 1.43 13.15
N SER A 87 5.50 1.80 14.25
CA SER A 87 4.33 2.67 14.22
C SER A 87 4.67 4.06 13.67
N MET A 88 5.85 4.61 13.99
CA MET A 88 6.28 5.90 13.46
C MET A 88 6.50 5.83 11.95
N VAL A 89 7.14 4.77 11.46
CA VAL A 89 7.35 4.55 10.04
C VAL A 89 6.01 4.40 9.33
N ASP A 90 5.11 3.60 9.90
CA ASP A 90 3.78 3.40 9.34
C ASP A 90 2.99 4.70 9.25
N ARG A 91 3.04 5.53 10.29
CA ARG A 91 2.37 6.83 10.28
C ARG A 91 2.96 7.75 9.22
N ALA A 92 4.28 7.78 9.09
CA ALA A 92 4.95 8.57 8.07
C ALA A 92 4.54 8.09 6.68
N MET A 93 4.49 6.78 6.47
CA MET A 93 4.04 6.19 5.20
C MET A 93 2.62 6.61 4.86
N GLN A 94 1.73 6.65 5.85
CA GLN A 94 0.33 7.02 5.62
C GLN A 94 0.16 8.51 5.28
N GLN A 95 1.14 9.34 5.58
CA GLN A 95 1.12 10.76 5.20
C GLN A 95 1.57 10.99 3.76
N LEU A 96 2.19 10.00 3.14
CA LEU A 96 2.58 10.11 1.74
C LEU A 96 1.35 10.02 0.83
N PRO A 97 1.33 10.74 -0.30
CA PRO A 97 0.34 10.48 -1.33
C PRO A 97 0.38 9.02 -1.76
N GLU A 98 -0.76 8.48 -2.14
CA GLU A 98 -0.89 7.07 -2.51
C GLU A 98 0.15 6.62 -3.53
N GLU A 99 0.37 7.43 -4.56
CA GLU A 99 1.29 7.10 -5.65
C GLU A 99 2.74 7.00 -5.16
N GLN A 100 3.13 7.90 -4.25
CA GLN A 100 4.47 7.88 -3.67
C GLN A 100 4.63 6.69 -2.72
N ARG A 101 3.61 6.41 -1.92
CA ARG A 101 3.61 5.29 -0.99
C ARG A 101 3.73 3.96 -1.74
N GLU A 102 2.99 3.78 -2.83
CA GLU A 102 3.09 2.58 -3.66
C GLU A 102 4.50 2.38 -4.21
N ALA A 103 5.12 3.45 -4.72
CA ALA A 103 6.47 3.38 -5.28
C ALA A 103 7.48 2.97 -4.20
N VAL A 104 7.39 3.56 -3.01
CA VAL A 104 8.28 3.22 -1.90
C VAL A 104 8.08 1.76 -1.48
N LEU A 105 6.84 1.32 -1.35
CA LEU A 105 6.54 -0.06 -0.95
C LEU A 105 7.05 -1.07 -1.95
N LEU A 106 6.83 -0.85 -3.24
CA LEU A 106 7.24 -1.81 -4.26
C LEU A 106 8.75 -1.89 -4.41
N VAL A 107 9.42 -0.77 -4.44
CA VAL A 107 10.86 -0.74 -4.69
C VAL A 107 11.66 -0.97 -3.41
N MET A 108 11.37 -0.24 -2.35
CA MET A 108 12.19 -0.26 -1.14
C MET A 108 11.83 -1.38 -0.19
N VAL A 109 10.57 -1.76 -0.09
CA VAL A 109 10.12 -2.81 0.83
C VAL A 109 10.10 -4.17 0.13
N GLU A 110 9.47 -4.24 -1.03
CA GLU A 110 9.31 -5.51 -1.76
C GLU A 110 10.48 -5.83 -2.68
N GLY A 111 11.34 -4.86 -2.96
CA GLY A 111 12.58 -5.09 -3.70
C GLY A 111 12.43 -5.22 -5.20
N TYR A 112 11.34 -4.72 -5.79
CA TYR A 112 11.18 -4.75 -7.23
C TYR A 112 12.11 -3.77 -7.93
N ALA A 113 12.60 -4.15 -9.11
CA ALA A 113 13.29 -3.22 -9.99
C ALA A 113 12.31 -2.12 -10.44
N TYR A 114 12.83 -0.96 -10.79
CA TYR A 114 12.01 0.19 -11.19
C TYR A 114 11.08 -0.16 -12.35
N LYS A 115 11.59 -0.88 -13.33
CA LYS A 115 10.80 -1.29 -14.50
C LYS A 115 9.63 -2.18 -14.12
N GLU A 116 9.88 -3.13 -13.23
CA GLU A 116 8.84 -4.06 -12.76
C GLU A 116 7.78 -3.33 -11.94
N ALA A 117 8.21 -2.46 -11.05
CA ALA A 117 7.29 -1.65 -10.23
C ALA A 117 6.44 -0.74 -11.11
N ALA A 118 7.04 -0.14 -12.14
CA ALA A 118 6.32 0.69 -13.10
C ALA A 118 5.24 -0.11 -13.84
N GLU A 119 5.53 -1.34 -14.20
CA GLU A 119 4.55 -2.22 -14.83
C GLU A 119 3.39 -2.55 -13.90
N ILE A 120 3.68 -2.80 -12.62
CA ILE A 120 2.65 -3.10 -11.62
C ILE A 120 1.68 -1.92 -11.46
N VAL A 121 2.20 -0.71 -11.35
CA VAL A 121 1.35 0.47 -11.15
C VAL A 121 0.83 1.07 -12.47
N GLY A 122 1.37 0.64 -13.60
CA GLY A 122 0.88 1.07 -14.90
C GLY A 122 1.32 2.47 -15.30
N CYS A 123 2.57 2.84 -15.00
CA CYS A 123 3.11 4.15 -15.36
C CYS A 123 4.48 4.01 -16.02
N PRO A 124 4.96 5.07 -16.71
CA PRO A 124 6.33 5.06 -17.23
C PRO A 124 7.37 4.96 -16.12
N VAL A 125 8.52 4.37 -16.42
CA VAL A 125 9.62 4.19 -15.44
C VAL A 125 10.08 5.53 -14.87
N GLY A 126 10.16 6.55 -15.70
CA GLY A 126 10.55 7.90 -15.24
C GLY A 126 9.57 8.47 -14.22
N THR A 127 8.28 8.24 -14.42
CA THR A 127 7.23 8.65 -13.49
C THR A 127 7.37 7.90 -12.17
N LEU A 128 7.60 6.60 -12.24
CA LEU A 128 7.81 5.80 -11.03
C LEU A 128 9.01 6.30 -10.24
N ASN A 129 10.11 6.58 -10.94
CA ASN A 129 11.33 7.09 -10.31
C ASN A 129 11.07 8.43 -9.61
N SER A 130 10.34 9.34 -10.25
CA SER A 130 9.99 10.63 -9.65
C SER A 130 9.15 10.45 -8.38
N ARG A 131 8.17 9.55 -8.44
CA ARG A 131 7.32 9.24 -7.28
C ARG A 131 8.13 8.64 -6.14
N LEU A 132 9.06 7.73 -6.47
CA LEU A 132 9.94 7.10 -5.48
C LEU A 132 10.85 8.13 -4.80
N VAL A 133 11.49 9.00 -5.58
CA VAL A 133 12.37 10.03 -5.03
C VAL A 133 11.61 10.98 -4.11
N ARG A 134 10.47 11.47 -4.54
CA ARG A 134 9.62 12.36 -3.74
C ARG A 134 9.12 11.66 -2.48
N GLY A 135 8.70 10.40 -2.60
CA GLY A 135 8.23 9.62 -1.45
C GLY A 135 9.33 9.37 -0.44
N ARG A 136 10.50 8.99 -0.92
CA ARG A 136 11.65 8.77 -0.06
C ARG A 136 12.07 10.06 0.66
N ASP A 137 12.15 11.17 -0.06
CA ASP A 137 12.55 12.46 0.52
C ASP A 137 11.53 12.93 1.56
N ALA A 138 10.24 12.80 1.26
CA ALA A 138 9.18 13.14 2.20
C ALA A 138 9.22 12.26 3.43
N LEU A 139 9.46 10.97 3.26
CA LEU A 139 9.55 10.03 4.37
C LEU A 139 10.72 10.34 5.28
N LEU A 140 11.87 10.62 4.69
CA LEU A 140 13.07 11.02 5.47
C LEU A 140 12.84 12.31 6.23
N GLY A 141 12.15 13.29 5.62
CA GLY A 141 11.79 14.52 6.29
C GLY A 141 10.86 14.29 7.47
N LEU A 142 9.85 13.46 7.31
CA LEU A 142 8.91 13.13 8.38
C LEU A 142 9.59 12.40 9.54
N LEU A 143 10.48 11.46 9.24
CA LEU A 143 11.21 10.70 10.25
C LEU A 143 12.31 11.55 10.91
N GLY A 144 12.93 12.45 10.16
CA GLY A 144 13.98 13.35 10.68
C GLY A 144 13.44 14.38 11.65
N ASP A 145 12.20 14.83 11.45
CA ASP A 145 11.57 15.84 12.31
C ASP A 145 11.19 15.32 13.69
N THR A 146 11.35 14.03 13.94
CA THR A 146 10.98 13.41 15.22
C THR A 146 12.16 13.25 16.19
N GLN A 147 13.33 13.78 15.84
CA GLN A 147 14.49 13.73 16.72
C GLN A 147 14.44 14.79 17.81
#